data_c063de926a71030b8a0e7346d9db151d
#
_entry.id   c063de926a71030b8a0e7346d9db151d
#
_cell.length_a   1.000
_cell.length_b   1.000
_cell.length_c   1.000
_cell.angle_alpha   90.00
_cell.angle_beta   90.00
_cell.angle_gamma   90.00
#
_symmetry.space_group_name_H-M   'P 1'
#
loop_
_entity.id
_entity.type
_entity.pdbx_description
1 polymer ?
#
loop_
_entity_poly.entity_id
_entity_poly.type
_entity_poly.pdbx_seq_one_letter_code
_entity_poly.pdbx_strand_id
1 'polypeptide(L)'
;MAETTNPYQGGPGTGISLPPYFKPTKYVKNNNFFYPGLEEIGPDEMRISFVGSCPWPPRRNQAGTSIMVELGNGDLFFFDLGNGSVHNIIAMGVPPALINDIFITHLHADHYADLPYMLPFTAMAGRYKPLRVTGPSGRTPRLGTQAMVNKMREMLCWHLEEFDNLPVGDGFEVNVTEFDFREENGICYERNGVTVRHWPRSHGKDGASAYRLDWNGLSFVWTGDGRPDELTVKYSQGVDVFVTEMQNDLAQLMSMKSGFPPPLYNYIIDTHHTPHFAAGYLFKEINPRIGMATHMEYEPALDAEVIAGIRTHWDGLFVFGAPDVQVVNVTKDAVWTREAVLPELGNASRLTPAQVLKAAELDEIPDVFEFPPVNFPREEQRIEYLREIEIDPSKYTPKDVQRDLVLEMPPVRFNVRQMMAAQQKMQDES
;
A
#
# COMPACT_ATOMS: atom_id res chain seq x y z
N MET A 1 18.04 -19.32 33.79
CA MET A 1 17.37 -18.01 33.59
C MET A 1 17.45 -17.76 32.10
N ALA A 2 16.36 -17.81 31.39
CA ALA A 2 16.37 -17.49 29.97
C ALA A 2 16.80 -16.03 29.83
N GLU A 3 17.87 -15.76 29.09
CA GLU A 3 18.22 -14.42 28.66
C GLU A 3 17.01 -13.88 27.88
N THR A 4 16.34 -12.91 28.48
CA THR A 4 15.31 -12.18 27.76
C THR A 4 16.03 -11.34 26.71
N THR A 5 16.02 -11.80 25.47
CA THR A 5 16.47 -11.01 24.32
C THR A 5 15.73 -9.69 24.37
N ASN A 6 16.46 -8.59 24.41
CA ASN A 6 15.88 -7.26 24.40
C ASN A 6 15.17 -7.03 23.07
N PRO A 7 13.84 -6.95 23.00
CA PRO A 7 13.10 -6.80 21.74
C PRO A 7 13.39 -5.49 21.03
N TYR A 8 14.10 -4.57 21.70
CA TYR A 8 14.53 -3.30 21.12
C TYR A 8 15.95 -3.32 20.54
N GLN A 9 16.63 -4.44 20.58
CA GLN A 9 17.90 -4.62 19.86
C GLN A 9 17.61 -5.05 18.43
N GLY A 10 16.92 -4.25 17.66
CA GLY A 10 16.63 -4.46 16.27
C GLY A 10 16.69 -5.93 15.88
N GLY A 11 15.55 -6.62 15.88
CA GLY A 11 15.52 -8.01 15.46
C GLY A 11 16.07 -8.12 14.04
N PRO A 12 16.61 -9.26 13.67
CA PRO A 12 17.15 -9.50 12.34
C PRO A 12 16.10 -9.14 11.28
N GLY A 13 16.42 -8.20 10.41
CA GLY A 13 15.56 -7.81 9.30
C GLY A 13 14.61 -6.62 9.53
N THR A 14 14.56 -6.04 10.73
CA THR A 14 13.69 -4.87 10.97
C THR A 14 14.32 -3.55 10.48
N GLY A 15 15.63 -3.49 10.29
CA GLY A 15 16.33 -2.25 9.97
C GLY A 15 16.25 -1.16 11.06
N ILE A 16 15.55 -1.41 12.16
CA ILE A 16 15.42 -0.47 13.27
C ILE A 16 16.63 -0.63 14.18
N SER A 17 17.51 0.35 14.15
CA SER A 17 18.57 0.51 15.12
C SER A 17 18.11 1.51 16.19
N LEU A 18 17.82 1.02 17.38
CA LEU A 18 17.53 1.91 18.50
C LEU A 18 18.79 2.64 18.96
N PRO A 19 18.66 3.89 19.39
CA PRO A 19 19.79 4.62 19.94
C PRO A 19 20.48 3.82 21.07
N PRO A 20 21.81 3.84 21.15
CA PRO A 20 22.56 3.01 22.11
C PRO A 20 22.26 3.36 23.59
N TYR A 21 21.65 4.51 23.84
CA TYR A 21 21.19 4.91 25.18
C TYR A 21 19.81 4.34 25.55
N PHE A 22 19.08 3.78 24.58
CA PHE A 22 17.78 3.15 24.82
C PHE A 22 17.99 1.71 25.33
N LYS A 23 17.89 1.51 26.61
CA LYS A 23 18.07 0.23 27.27
C LYS A 23 16.84 -0.12 28.11
N PRO A 24 15.73 -0.56 27.52
CA PRO A 24 14.56 -0.94 28.30
C PRO A 24 14.90 -2.16 29.17
N THR A 25 14.53 -2.09 30.43
CA THR A 25 14.73 -3.18 31.39
C THR A 25 13.64 -4.23 31.34
N LYS A 26 12.51 -3.93 30.70
CA LYS A 26 11.37 -4.83 30.55
C LYS A 26 10.57 -4.42 29.32
N TYR A 27 10.25 -5.40 28.50
CA TYR A 27 9.28 -5.20 27.41
C TYR A 27 7.86 -5.27 27.97
N VAL A 28 7.07 -4.26 27.67
CA VAL A 28 5.64 -4.27 27.86
C VAL A 28 5.02 -3.95 26.51
N LYS A 29 4.11 -4.81 26.01
CA LYS A 29 3.41 -4.55 24.75
C LYS A 29 2.78 -3.16 24.84
N ASN A 30 3.18 -2.27 23.92
CA ASN A 30 2.68 -0.91 23.91
C ASN A 30 1.32 -0.88 23.20
N ASN A 31 0.30 -0.43 23.88
CA ASN A 31 -1.03 -0.34 23.31
C ASN A 31 -1.29 0.98 22.58
N ASN A 32 -0.38 1.96 22.68
CA ASN A 32 -0.53 3.26 22.04
C ASN A 32 0.31 3.41 20.78
N PHE A 33 1.44 2.71 20.72
CA PHE A 33 2.36 2.80 19.58
C PHE A 33 2.62 1.43 18.97
N PHE A 34 2.73 1.42 17.66
CA PHE A 34 3.14 0.27 16.87
C PHE A 34 4.54 0.51 16.33
N TYR A 35 5.44 -0.44 16.56
CA TYR A 35 6.79 -0.42 16.02
C TYR A 35 6.88 -1.48 14.94
N PRO A 36 6.88 -1.11 13.64
CA PRO A 36 6.97 -2.08 12.56
C PRO A 36 8.17 -3.02 12.69
N GLY A 37 7.93 -4.31 12.46
CA GLY A 37 8.97 -5.35 12.54
C GLY A 37 9.36 -5.80 13.95
N LEU A 38 8.82 -5.21 15.02
CA LEU A 38 9.08 -5.64 16.40
C LEU A 38 8.02 -6.57 16.99
N GLU A 39 6.90 -6.71 16.33
CA GLU A 39 5.84 -7.63 16.75
C GLU A 39 5.21 -8.33 15.55
N GLU A 40 4.96 -9.61 15.70
CA GLU A 40 4.18 -10.37 14.73
C GLU A 40 2.68 -10.14 14.94
N ILE A 41 1.93 -10.21 13.85
CA ILE A 41 0.47 -10.22 13.91
C ILE A 41 -0.01 -11.56 14.47
N GLY A 42 -1.02 -11.52 15.35
CA GLY A 42 -1.60 -12.74 15.90
C GLY A 42 -2.33 -13.57 14.83
N PRO A 43 -2.41 -14.91 14.97
CA PRO A 43 -3.00 -15.80 13.95
C PRO A 43 -4.50 -15.52 13.68
N ASP A 44 -5.22 -14.93 14.62
CA ASP A 44 -6.63 -14.56 14.52
C ASP A 44 -6.84 -13.03 14.52
N GLU A 45 -5.80 -12.29 14.17
CA GLU A 45 -5.78 -10.82 14.19
C GLU A 45 -5.81 -10.27 12.77
N MET A 46 -6.54 -9.16 12.58
CA MET A 46 -6.50 -8.29 11.42
C MET A 46 -5.87 -6.97 11.85
N ARG A 47 -4.89 -6.48 11.09
CA ARG A 47 -4.26 -5.18 11.31
C ARG A 47 -4.46 -4.30 10.10
N ILE A 48 -5.03 -3.12 10.32
CA ILE A 48 -5.36 -2.14 9.28
C ILE A 48 -4.50 -0.92 9.51
N SER A 49 -3.71 -0.52 8.52
CA SER A 49 -2.78 0.61 8.61
C SER A 49 -3.09 1.63 7.52
N PHE A 50 -3.24 2.89 7.91
CA PHE A 50 -3.49 4.00 7.00
C PHE A 50 -2.15 4.52 6.48
N VAL A 51 -1.66 3.99 5.38
CA VAL A 51 -0.35 4.35 4.80
C VAL A 51 -0.43 5.57 3.88
N GLY A 52 -1.64 6.06 3.63
CA GLY A 52 -1.94 7.33 2.98
C GLY A 52 -3.36 7.75 3.31
N SER A 53 -3.57 9.02 3.69
CA SER A 53 -4.84 9.48 4.28
C SER A 53 -5.37 10.80 3.70
N CYS A 54 -4.72 11.33 2.67
CA CYS A 54 -5.02 12.66 2.12
C CYS A 54 -5.57 12.60 0.69
N PRO A 55 -6.55 13.46 0.37
CA PRO A 55 -6.87 13.80 -1.01
C PRO A 55 -5.86 14.80 -1.58
N TRP A 56 -6.30 15.73 -2.38
CA TRP A 56 -5.51 16.87 -2.84
C TRP A 56 -5.72 18.10 -1.93
N PRO A 57 -4.68 18.86 -1.56
CA PRO A 57 -3.26 18.69 -1.84
C PRO A 57 -2.57 17.73 -0.84
N PRO A 58 -1.55 16.96 -1.28
CA PRO A 58 -0.80 16.12 -0.37
C PRO A 58 -0.01 16.97 0.64
N ARG A 59 0.26 16.40 1.82
CA ARG A 59 1.01 17.04 2.91
C ARG A 59 2.21 16.18 3.28
N ARG A 60 3.15 16.75 4.02
CA ARG A 60 4.36 16.00 4.45
C ARG A 60 4.05 14.76 5.31
N ASN A 61 2.99 14.82 6.08
CA ASN A 61 2.54 13.75 6.99
C ASN A 61 1.26 13.08 6.52
N GLN A 62 0.86 13.30 5.27
CA GLN A 62 -0.29 12.69 4.65
C GLN A 62 -0.02 12.45 3.16
N ALA A 63 0.24 11.20 2.82
CA ALA A 63 0.32 10.71 1.45
C ALA A 63 -1.09 10.54 0.85
N GLY A 64 -1.15 10.35 -0.46
CA GLY A 64 -2.39 10.00 -1.16
C GLY A 64 -2.99 8.70 -0.62
N THR A 65 -4.29 8.57 -0.73
CA THR A 65 -5.08 7.54 -0.05
C THR A 65 -4.59 6.12 -0.32
N SER A 66 -4.32 5.40 0.75
CA SER A 66 -3.97 3.98 0.72
C SER A 66 -4.16 3.34 2.09
N ILE A 67 -4.82 2.19 2.11
CA ILE A 67 -5.06 1.42 3.33
C ILE A 67 -4.45 0.03 3.15
N MET A 68 -3.57 -0.36 4.06
CA MET A 68 -2.94 -1.66 4.11
C MET A 68 -3.66 -2.55 5.14
N VAL A 69 -4.01 -3.77 4.75
CA VAL A 69 -4.65 -4.76 5.61
C VAL A 69 -3.78 -6.01 5.67
N GLU A 70 -3.31 -6.33 6.87
CA GLU A 70 -2.55 -7.54 7.18
C GLU A 70 -3.44 -8.52 7.94
N LEU A 71 -3.39 -9.79 7.57
CA LEU A 71 -4.14 -10.86 8.22
C LEU A 71 -3.20 -11.85 8.91
N GLY A 72 -3.64 -12.41 10.02
CA GLY A 72 -2.87 -13.39 10.79
C GLY A 72 -2.48 -14.68 10.06
N ASN A 73 -3.11 -14.96 8.89
CA ASN A 73 -2.69 -16.03 7.98
C ASN A 73 -1.53 -15.62 7.07
N GLY A 74 -1.04 -14.37 7.21
CA GLY A 74 0.05 -13.78 6.45
C GLY A 74 -0.36 -13.18 5.09
N ASP A 75 -1.65 -13.10 4.77
CA ASP A 75 -2.11 -12.37 3.59
C ASP A 75 -2.04 -10.85 3.81
N LEU A 76 -1.76 -10.13 2.74
CA LEU A 76 -1.55 -8.69 2.73
C LEU A 76 -2.27 -8.06 1.55
N PHE A 77 -3.08 -7.05 1.82
CA PHE A 77 -3.92 -6.37 0.84
C PHE A 77 -3.72 -4.86 0.92
N PHE A 78 -3.81 -4.20 -0.24
CA PHE A 78 -3.79 -2.75 -0.34
C PHE A 78 -5.08 -2.26 -0.99
N PHE A 79 -5.76 -1.37 -0.33
CA PHE A 79 -6.95 -0.68 -0.85
C PHE A 79 -6.53 0.74 -1.21
N ASP A 80 -6.51 1.02 -2.51
CA ASP A 80 -5.90 2.18 -3.15
C ASP A 80 -4.38 2.27 -2.94
N LEU A 81 -3.72 3.05 -3.79
CA LEU A 81 -2.28 3.26 -3.77
C LEU A 81 -1.95 4.67 -4.25
N GLY A 82 -2.36 5.66 -3.46
CA GLY A 82 -2.18 7.08 -3.75
C GLY A 82 -0.72 7.52 -3.67
N ASN A 83 -0.45 8.69 -4.21
CA ASN A 83 0.90 9.24 -4.32
C ASN A 83 1.60 9.39 -2.96
N GLY A 84 2.82 8.87 -2.85
CA GLY A 84 3.65 8.92 -1.64
C GLY A 84 3.36 7.82 -0.62
N SER A 85 2.30 7.01 -0.78
CA SER A 85 1.95 5.92 0.13
C SER A 85 3.02 4.82 0.18
N VAL A 86 3.72 4.59 -0.92
CA VAL A 86 4.83 3.61 -1.00
C VAL A 86 5.94 3.92 0.01
N HIS A 87 6.22 5.19 0.31
CA HIS A 87 7.21 5.54 1.34
C HIS A 87 6.81 5.00 2.71
N ASN A 88 5.54 5.16 3.08
CA ASN A 88 5.02 4.64 4.35
C ASN A 88 4.97 3.11 4.35
N ILE A 89 4.58 2.47 3.24
CA ILE A 89 4.55 1.00 3.10
C ILE A 89 5.95 0.42 3.35
N ILE A 90 6.98 0.98 2.72
CA ILE A 90 8.37 0.54 2.92
C ILE A 90 8.85 0.83 4.35
N ALA A 91 8.52 2.01 4.90
CA ALA A 91 8.87 2.36 6.28
C ALA A 91 8.14 1.50 7.33
N MET A 92 6.94 0.99 7.00
CA MET A 92 6.25 -0.04 7.79
C MET A 92 6.94 -1.41 7.77
N GLY A 93 8.05 -1.52 7.05
CA GLY A 93 8.84 -2.74 6.99
C GLY A 93 8.23 -3.83 6.11
N VAL A 94 7.32 -3.47 5.20
CA VAL A 94 6.71 -4.42 4.27
C VAL A 94 7.73 -4.85 3.23
N PRO A 95 8.03 -6.15 3.11
CA PRO A 95 8.90 -6.64 2.05
C PRO A 95 8.25 -6.41 0.68
N PRO A 96 8.94 -5.76 -0.27
CA PRO A 96 8.37 -5.49 -1.60
C PRO A 96 7.83 -6.73 -2.32
N ALA A 97 8.44 -7.89 -2.08
CA ALA A 97 8.02 -9.17 -2.64
C ALA A 97 6.62 -9.62 -2.18
N LEU A 98 6.11 -9.09 -1.07
CA LEU A 98 4.78 -9.43 -0.54
C LEU A 98 3.68 -8.47 -1.03
N ILE A 99 4.02 -7.43 -1.78
CA ILE A 99 3.05 -6.48 -2.33
C ILE A 99 2.45 -7.09 -3.60
N ASN A 100 1.35 -7.81 -3.47
CA ASN A 100 0.79 -8.63 -4.54
C ASN A 100 -0.66 -8.30 -4.91
N ASP A 101 -1.48 -7.86 -3.95
CA ASP A 101 -2.93 -7.68 -4.13
C ASP A 101 -3.33 -6.24 -3.86
N ILE A 102 -3.73 -5.53 -4.92
CA ILE A 102 -4.14 -4.13 -4.88
C ILE A 102 -5.58 -4.01 -5.37
N PHE A 103 -6.42 -3.38 -4.56
CA PHE A 103 -7.81 -3.08 -4.86
C PHE A 103 -7.96 -1.58 -5.09
N ILE A 104 -8.35 -1.19 -6.30
CA ILE A 104 -8.56 0.23 -6.66
C ILE A 104 -10.04 0.55 -6.57
N THR A 105 -10.40 1.55 -5.77
CA THR A 105 -11.79 1.96 -5.61
C THR A 105 -12.31 2.70 -6.83
N HIS A 106 -11.48 3.59 -7.39
CA HIS A 106 -11.78 4.35 -8.60
C HIS A 106 -10.49 4.97 -9.19
N LEU A 107 -10.62 5.63 -10.33
CA LEU A 107 -9.46 6.07 -11.11
C LEU A 107 -9.15 7.58 -10.99
N HIS A 108 -9.33 8.18 -9.80
CA HIS A 108 -8.68 9.45 -9.48
C HIS A 108 -7.22 9.23 -9.10
N ALA A 109 -6.36 10.17 -9.47
CA ALA A 109 -4.90 9.99 -9.37
C ALA A 109 -4.40 9.80 -7.93
N ASP A 110 -5.05 10.39 -6.96
CA ASP A 110 -4.74 10.26 -5.54
C ASP A 110 -5.06 8.88 -4.94
N HIS A 111 -5.64 7.96 -5.75
CA HIS A 111 -5.93 6.57 -5.38
C HIS A 111 -5.04 5.53 -6.08
N TYR A 112 -4.24 5.91 -7.10
CA TYR A 112 -3.39 4.93 -7.81
C TYR A 112 -2.03 5.47 -8.27
N ALA A 113 -1.68 6.72 -7.98
CA ALA A 113 -0.50 7.36 -8.57
C ALA A 113 0.83 6.68 -8.23
N ASP A 114 0.93 5.93 -7.13
CA ASP A 114 2.14 5.16 -6.80
C ASP A 114 2.20 3.79 -7.49
N LEU A 115 1.12 3.33 -8.13
CA LEU A 115 1.10 2.03 -8.81
C LEU A 115 2.15 1.92 -9.92
N PRO A 116 2.30 2.90 -10.84
CA PRO A 116 3.34 2.85 -11.86
C PRO A 116 4.76 2.86 -11.29
N TYR A 117 5.00 3.56 -10.19
CA TYR A 117 6.29 3.54 -9.51
C TYR A 117 6.56 2.19 -8.83
N MET A 118 5.57 1.62 -8.19
CA MET A 118 5.71 0.40 -7.41
C MET A 118 5.87 -0.84 -8.28
N LEU A 119 5.20 -0.94 -9.42
CA LEU A 119 5.21 -2.13 -10.29
C LEU A 119 6.62 -2.63 -10.61
N PRO A 120 7.52 -1.83 -11.22
CA PRO A 120 8.84 -2.32 -11.60
C PRO A 120 9.73 -2.59 -10.38
N PHE A 121 9.72 -1.73 -9.38
CA PHE A 121 10.66 -1.85 -8.26
C PHE A 121 10.33 -3.02 -7.34
N THR A 122 9.07 -3.36 -7.15
CA THR A 122 8.71 -4.57 -6.37
C THR A 122 9.06 -5.85 -7.11
N ALA A 123 8.96 -5.88 -8.44
CA ALA A 123 9.45 -6.98 -9.25
C ALA A 123 10.96 -7.17 -9.07
N MET A 124 11.74 -6.11 -9.23
CA MET A 124 13.20 -6.13 -9.04
C MET A 124 13.60 -6.49 -7.61
N ALA A 125 12.75 -6.21 -6.63
CA ALA A 125 12.98 -6.50 -5.21
C ALA A 125 12.43 -7.86 -4.75
N GLY A 126 12.05 -8.75 -5.67
CA GLY A 126 11.73 -10.15 -5.35
C GLY A 126 10.28 -10.59 -5.57
N ARG A 127 9.42 -9.74 -6.11
CA ARG A 127 8.10 -10.14 -6.53
C ARG A 127 8.17 -10.72 -7.95
N TYR A 128 8.48 -11.99 -8.08
CA TYR A 128 8.73 -12.66 -9.36
C TYR A 128 7.48 -13.16 -10.08
N LYS A 129 6.30 -12.77 -9.64
CA LYS A 129 5.01 -13.12 -10.20
C LYS A 129 4.21 -11.86 -10.57
N PRO A 130 3.18 -11.99 -11.42
CA PRO A 130 2.36 -10.85 -11.79
C PRO A 130 1.75 -10.14 -10.59
N LEU A 131 1.76 -8.80 -10.62
CA LEU A 131 0.98 -8.00 -9.68
C LEU A 131 -0.51 -8.21 -9.96
N ARG A 132 -1.30 -8.42 -8.92
CA ARG A 132 -2.76 -8.52 -9.05
C ARG A 132 -3.39 -7.17 -8.73
N VAL A 133 -4.11 -6.63 -9.70
CA VAL A 133 -4.86 -5.38 -9.56
C VAL A 133 -6.35 -5.67 -9.78
N THR A 134 -7.14 -5.43 -8.77
CA THR A 134 -8.59 -5.58 -8.80
C THR A 134 -9.24 -4.21 -8.80
N GLY A 135 -10.20 -3.97 -9.68
CA GLY A 135 -10.89 -2.69 -9.72
C GLY A 135 -12.09 -2.66 -10.64
N PRO A 136 -12.87 -1.57 -10.61
CA PRO A 136 -14.09 -1.45 -11.37
C PRO A 136 -13.84 -1.26 -12.86
N SER A 137 -14.79 -1.72 -13.66
CA SER A 137 -14.97 -1.27 -15.03
C SER A 137 -15.46 0.18 -15.07
N GLY A 138 -15.36 0.83 -16.21
CA GLY A 138 -15.98 2.13 -16.42
C GLY A 138 -17.23 2.01 -17.31
N ARG A 139 -17.94 3.13 -17.51
CA ARG A 139 -19.05 3.22 -18.48
C ARG A 139 -18.65 2.74 -19.89
N THR A 140 -17.39 2.90 -20.24
CA THR A 140 -16.80 2.39 -21.49
C THR A 140 -15.50 1.67 -21.15
N PRO A 141 -15.05 0.68 -21.97
CA PRO A 141 -13.83 -0.07 -21.69
C PRO A 141 -12.58 0.81 -21.47
N ARG A 142 -12.50 1.98 -22.12
CA ARG A 142 -11.34 2.88 -21.97
C ARG A 142 -11.26 3.57 -20.62
N LEU A 143 -12.31 3.51 -19.80
CA LEU A 143 -12.43 4.19 -18.49
C LEU A 143 -12.37 3.20 -17.32
N GLY A 144 -12.09 1.93 -17.58
CA GLY A 144 -11.97 0.90 -16.55
C GLY A 144 -10.52 0.65 -16.13
N THR A 145 -10.39 -0.17 -15.10
CA THR A 145 -9.11 -0.53 -14.49
C THR A 145 -8.17 -1.23 -15.48
N GLN A 146 -8.70 -2.12 -16.34
CA GLN A 146 -7.89 -2.78 -17.36
C GLN A 146 -7.24 -1.79 -18.34
N ALA A 147 -8.01 -0.81 -18.78
CA ALA A 147 -7.49 0.23 -19.68
C ALA A 147 -6.46 1.14 -18.99
N MET A 148 -6.65 1.43 -17.73
CA MET A 148 -5.69 2.20 -16.92
C MET A 148 -4.37 1.43 -16.83
N VAL A 149 -4.41 0.15 -16.45
CA VAL A 149 -3.20 -0.69 -16.32
C VAL A 149 -2.47 -0.82 -17.65
N ASN A 150 -3.19 -1.04 -18.75
CA ASN A 150 -2.56 -1.13 -20.09
C ASN A 150 -1.79 0.16 -20.43
N LYS A 151 -2.40 1.33 -20.19
CA LYS A 151 -1.75 2.62 -20.46
C LYS A 151 -0.59 2.90 -19.49
N MET A 152 -0.71 2.48 -18.25
CA MET A 152 0.39 2.54 -17.29
C MET A 152 1.59 1.72 -17.78
N ARG A 153 1.40 0.51 -18.30
CA ARG A 153 2.48 -0.30 -18.85
C ARG A 153 3.08 0.33 -20.12
N GLU A 154 2.27 0.92 -20.99
CA GLU A 154 2.75 1.71 -22.13
C GLU A 154 3.62 2.87 -21.69
N MET A 155 3.22 3.61 -20.65
CA MET A 155 4.00 4.70 -20.06
C MET A 155 5.34 4.22 -19.49
N LEU A 156 5.38 3.01 -18.97
CA LEU A 156 6.57 2.40 -18.36
C LEU A 156 7.46 1.65 -19.38
N CYS A 157 7.16 1.64 -20.68
CA CYS A 157 7.84 0.82 -21.68
C CYS A 157 9.37 0.99 -21.62
N TRP A 158 9.86 2.21 -21.53
CA TRP A 158 11.31 2.47 -21.42
C TRP A 158 11.95 1.75 -20.21
N HIS A 159 11.31 1.83 -19.04
CA HIS A 159 11.82 1.17 -17.82
C HIS A 159 11.76 -0.35 -17.93
N LEU A 160 10.67 -0.88 -18.46
CA LEU A 160 10.47 -2.32 -18.55
C LEU A 160 11.40 -2.95 -19.60
N GLU A 161 11.65 -2.27 -20.71
CA GLU A 161 12.59 -2.71 -21.76
C GLU A 161 14.04 -2.63 -21.29
N GLU A 162 14.42 -1.61 -20.52
CA GLU A 162 15.78 -1.48 -19.94
C GLU A 162 16.14 -2.67 -19.04
N PHE A 163 15.14 -3.24 -18.37
CA PHE A 163 15.32 -4.32 -17.40
C PHE A 163 14.68 -5.66 -17.83
N ASP A 164 14.41 -5.85 -19.11
CA ASP A 164 13.77 -7.07 -19.64
C ASP A 164 14.62 -8.33 -19.45
N ASN A 165 15.94 -8.14 -19.33
CA ASN A 165 16.91 -9.21 -19.11
C ASN A 165 17.14 -9.56 -17.63
N LEU A 166 16.46 -8.89 -16.70
CA LEU A 166 16.57 -9.24 -15.28
C LEU A 166 15.76 -10.51 -14.99
N PRO A 167 16.24 -11.39 -14.09
CA PRO A 167 15.57 -12.62 -13.74
C PRO A 167 14.43 -12.36 -12.73
N VAL A 168 13.47 -11.56 -13.13
CA VAL A 168 12.31 -11.19 -12.31
C VAL A 168 11.07 -12.05 -12.59
N GLY A 169 11.22 -13.13 -13.36
CA GLY A 169 10.09 -13.97 -13.79
C GLY A 169 9.01 -13.13 -14.46
N ASP A 170 7.77 -13.34 -14.07
CA ASP A 170 6.62 -12.56 -14.55
C ASP A 170 6.36 -11.28 -13.71
N GLY A 171 7.35 -10.81 -12.94
CA GLY A 171 7.18 -9.68 -12.02
C GLY A 171 6.77 -8.36 -12.67
N PHE A 172 7.08 -8.16 -13.94
CA PHE A 172 6.63 -6.98 -14.70
C PHE A 172 5.21 -7.10 -15.27
N GLU A 173 4.61 -8.29 -15.17
CA GLU A 173 3.24 -8.50 -15.62
C GLU A 173 2.22 -8.06 -14.56
N VAL A 174 1.02 -7.73 -15.02
CA VAL A 174 -0.11 -7.35 -14.17
C VAL A 174 -1.33 -8.17 -14.57
N ASN A 175 -1.86 -8.91 -13.62
CA ASN A 175 -3.14 -9.60 -13.75
C ASN A 175 -4.25 -8.69 -13.23
N VAL A 176 -5.14 -8.26 -14.12
CA VAL A 176 -6.26 -7.39 -13.79
C VAL A 176 -7.53 -8.21 -13.61
N THR A 177 -8.17 -8.04 -12.46
CA THR A 177 -9.55 -8.47 -12.23
C THR A 177 -10.45 -7.24 -12.34
N GLU A 178 -11.05 -7.02 -13.49
CA GLU A 178 -12.00 -5.93 -13.69
C GLU A 178 -13.43 -6.45 -13.54
N PHE A 179 -14.16 -5.93 -12.54
CA PHE A 179 -15.55 -6.29 -12.29
C PHE A 179 -16.52 -5.22 -12.82
N ASP A 180 -17.77 -5.59 -13.07
CA ASP A 180 -18.82 -4.64 -13.47
C ASP A 180 -19.10 -3.69 -12.30
N PHE A 181 -18.79 -2.40 -12.47
CA PHE A 181 -18.99 -1.39 -11.43
C PHE A 181 -20.44 -1.26 -10.95
N ARG A 182 -21.42 -1.79 -11.71
CA ARG A 182 -22.85 -1.75 -11.37
C ARG A 182 -23.28 -2.93 -10.51
N GLU A 183 -22.43 -3.93 -10.37
CA GLU A 183 -22.77 -5.13 -9.60
C GLU A 183 -22.83 -4.81 -8.11
N GLU A 184 -23.95 -5.17 -7.49
CA GLU A 184 -24.16 -5.00 -6.05
C GLU A 184 -23.72 -6.24 -5.28
N ASN A 185 -22.78 -6.06 -4.33
CA ASN A 185 -22.28 -7.13 -3.47
C ASN A 185 -21.60 -8.29 -4.23
N GLY A 186 -21.01 -7.98 -5.40
CA GLY A 186 -20.24 -8.95 -6.17
C GLY A 186 -18.99 -9.40 -5.44
N ILE A 187 -18.56 -10.64 -5.65
CA ILE A 187 -17.29 -11.17 -5.14
C ILE A 187 -16.21 -10.88 -6.18
N CYS A 188 -15.22 -10.06 -5.82
CA CYS A 188 -14.07 -9.76 -6.68
C CYS A 188 -12.78 -10.48 -6.26
N TYR A 189 -12.77 -11.11 -5.09
CA TYR A 189 -11.65 -11.91 -4.60
C TYR A 189 -12.14 -12.98 -3.62
N GLU A 190 -11.63 -14.22 -3.79
CA GLU A 190 -11.93 -15.34 -2.88
C GLU A 190 -10.74 -16.31 -2.87
N ARG A 191 -9.88 -16.22 -1.83
CA ARG A 191 -8.71 -17.09 -1.62
C ARG A 191 -8.37 -17.17 -0.14
N ASN A 192 -7.77 -18.28 0.31
CA ASN A 192 -7.22 -18.47 1.66
C ASN A 192 -8.22 -18.17 2.80
N GLY A 193 -9.52 -18.36 2.57
CA GLY A 193 -10.56 -17.99 3.52
C GLY A 193 -10.86 -16.49 3.61
N VAL A 194 -10.30 -15.70 2.71
CA VAL A 194 -10.60 -14.28 2.54
C VAL A 194 -11.60 -14.11 1.42
N THR A 195 -12.64 -13.32 1.65
CA THR A 195 -13.59 -12.90 0.62
C THR A 195 -13.60 -11.37 0.55
N VAL A 196 -13.45 -10.81 -0.66
CA VAL A 196 -13.65 -9.36 -0.88
C VAL A 196 -14.83 -9.16 -1.80
N ARG A 197 -15.77 -8.32 -1.33
CA ARG A 197 -16.98 -7.94 -2.05
C ARG A 197 -16.94 -6.46 -2.40
N HIS A 198 -17.69 -6.08 -3.42
CA HIS A 198 -17.79 -4.69 -3.88
C HIS A 198 -19.22 -4.28 -4.17
N TRP A 199 -19.47 -2.97 -4.19
CA TRP A 199 -20.73 -2.36 -4.62
C TRP A 199 -20.48 -0.95 -5.17
N PRO A 200 -21.40 -0.43 -6.02
CA PRO A 200 -21.27 0.90 -6.60
C PRO A 200 -21.26 2.03 -5.55
N ARG A 201 -20.51 3.08 -5.86
CA ARG A 201 -20.50 4.34 -5.11
C ARG A 201 -20.93 5.51 -5.99
N SER A 202 -21.59 6.49 -5.40
CA SER A 202 -21.94 7.74 -6.08
C SER A 202 -20.82 8.76 -5.96
N HIS A 203 -19.92 8.80 -6.96
CA HIS A 203 -18.76 9.67 -6.98
C HIS A 203 -18.43 10.15 -8.39
N GLY A 204 -18.82 11.36 -8.75
CA GLY A 204 -18.51 12.05 -10.00
C GLY A 204 -18.79 11.27 -11.28
N LYS A 205 -18.01 10.24 -11.57
CA LYS A 205 -18.14 9.36 -12.73
C LYS A 205 -18.53 7.95 -12.33
N ASP A 206 -19.15 7.23 -13.28
CA ASP A 206 -19.38 5.79 -13.13
C ASP A 206 -18.07 5.03 -12.99
N GLY A 207 -18.04 4.06 -12.08
CA GLY A 207 -16.88 3.21 -11.82
C GLY A 207 -16.31 3.36 -10.41
N ALA A 208 -16.81 4.25 -9.56
CA ALA A 208 -16.44 4.26 -8.15
C ALA A 208 -17.10 3.10 -7.41
N SER A 209 -16.34 2.43 -6.55
CA SER A 209 -16.76 1.21 -5.82
C SER A 209 -16.21 1.20 -4.41
N ALA A 210 -17.00 0.65 -3.47
CA ALA A 210 -16.57 0.33 -2.12
C ALA A 210 -16.18 -1.16 -2.03
N TYR A 211 -15.44 -1.51 -0.99
CA TYR A 211 -15.01 -2.87 -0.72
C TYR A 211 -15.34 -3.31 0.72
N ARG A 212 -15.69 -4.60 0.86
CA ARG A 212 -15.77 -5.28 2.14
C ARG A 212 -14.88 -6.53 2.10
N LEU A 213 -13.96 -6.63 3.05
CA LEU A 213 -13.14 -7.81 3.29
C LEU A 213 -13.68 -8.55 4.50
N ASP A 214 -13.97 -9.84 4.33
CA ASP A 214 -14.35 -10.75 5.39
C ASP A 214 -13.30 -11.87 5.50
N TRP A 215 -12.81 -12.11 6.73
CA TRP A 215 -11.83 -13.15 7.04
C TRP A 215 -11.95 -13.63 8.48
N ASN A 216 -12.02 -14.95 8.71
CA ASN A 216 -12.01 -15.59 10.04
C ASN A 216 -13.04 -15.01 11.01
N GLY A 217 -14.19 -14.54 10.51
CA GLY A 217 -15.23 -13.88 11.29
C GLY A 217 -14.90 -12.44 11.70
N LEU A 218 -13.87 -11.85 11.13
CA LEU A 218 -13.55 -10.43 11.19
C LEU A 218 -13.91 -9.76 9.87
N SER A 219 -14.21 -8.46 9.92
CA SER A 219 -14.63 -7.73 8.73
C SER A 219 -14.15 -6.27 8.71
N PHE A 220 -13.81 -5.80 7.51
CA PHE A 220 -13.37 -4.46 7.22
C PHE A 220 -14.10 -3.91 5.99
N VAL A 221 -14.49 -2.64 6.04
CA VAL A 221 -15.04 -1.92 4.89
C VAL A 221 -14.21 -0.68 4.63
N TRP A 222 -13.85 -0.48 3.36
CA TRP A 222 -13.38 0.79 2.80
C TRP A 222 -14.36 1.29 1.76
N THR A 223 -14.94 2.47 1.99
CA THR A 223 -15.96 3.01 1.09
C THR A 223 -15.41 3.50 -0.25
N GLY A 224 -14.09 3.79 -0.33
CA GLY A 224 -13.64 4.69 -1.38
C GLY A 224 -14.34 6.03 -1.30
N ASP A 225 -14.17 6.85 -2.31
CA ASP A 225 -14.81 8.14 -2.39
C ASP A 225 -16.30 8.03 -2.80
N GLY A 226 -17.09 8.90 -2.26
CA GLY A 226 -18.49 8.96 -2.66
C GLY A 226 -19.41 9.59 -1.62
N ARG A 227 -20.57 9.96 -2.09
CA ARG A 227 -21.65 10.45 -1.23
C ARG A 227 -22.19 9.31 -0.35
N PRO A 228 -22.77 9.63 0.82
CA PRO A 228 -23.52 8.64 1.60
C PRO A 228 -24.60 7.98 0.74
N ASP A 229 -24.72 6.66 0.81
CA ASP A 229 -25.69 5.91 0.02
C ASP A 229 -26.24 4.68 0.76
N GLU A 230 -27.40 4.20 0.30
CA GLU A 230 -28.12 3.07 0.89
C GLU A 230 -27.37 1.72 0.73
N LEU A 231 -26.63 1.54 -0.38
CA LEU A 231 -25.89 0.31 -0.62
C LEU A 231 -24.75 0.17 0.40
N THR A 232 -24.07 1.27 0.71
CA THR A 232 -23.03 1.30 1.74
C THR A 232 -23.61 0.93 3.10
N VAL A 233 -24.75 1.48 3.49
CA VAL A 233 -25.43 1.09 4.73
C VAL A 233 -25.80 -0.40 4.70
N LYS A 234 -26.39 -0.87 3.61
CA LYS A 234 -26.86 -2.25 3.44
C LYS A 234 -25.75 -3.29 3.55
N TYR A 235 -24.65 -3.08 2.83
CA TYR A 235 -23.57 -4.07 2.71
C TYR A 235 -22.49 -3.95 3.79
N SER A 236 -22.52 -2.88 4.58
CA SER A 236 -21.64 -2.70 5.75
C SER A 236 -22.24 -3.17 7.06
N GLN A 237 -23.46 -3.69 7.09
CA GLN A 237 -24.07 -4.18 8.31
C GLN A 237 -23.21 -5.23 9.01
N GLY A 238 -23.05 -5.10 10.33
CA GLY A 238 -22.30 -6.05 11.16
C GLY A 238 -20.79 -6.04 10.96
N VAL A 239 -20.24 -5.02 10.31
CA VAL A 239 -18.78 -4.88 10.10
C VAL A 239 -18.07 -4.52 11.40
N ASP A 240 -16.86 -5.06 11.62
CA ASP A 240 -16.04 -4.69 12.75
C ASP A 240 -15.43 -3.30 12.58
N VAL A 241 -14.79 -3.07 11.45
CA VAL A 241 -14.14 -1.79 11.12
C VAL A 241 -14.78 -1.19 9.88
N PHE A 242 -15.43 -0.06 10.05
CA PHE A 242 -16.00 0.70 8.94
C PHE A 242 -15.19 1.96 8.72
N VAL A 243 -14.55 2.05 7.56
CA VAL A 243 -13.76 3.21 7.14
C VAL A 243 -14.48 3.93 6.01
N THR A 244 -14.76 5.20 6.20
CA THR A 244 -15.32 6.08 5.16
C THR A 244 -14.34 7.19 4.81
N GLU A 245 -14.36 7.62 3.55
CA GLU A 245 -13.83 8.94 3.23
C GLU A 245 -14.64 10.01 3.93
N MET A 246 -14.03 11.14 4.25
CA MET A 246 -14.73 12.23 4.91
C MET A 246 -14.06 13.55 4.60
N GLN A 247 -14.89 14.54 4.24
CA GLN A 247 -14.40 15.89 4.03
C GLN A 247 -14.95 16.83 5.11
N ASN A 248 -14.11 17.79 5.50
CA ASN A 248 -14.55 18.84 6.42
C ASN A 248 -15.47 19.83 5.68
N ASP A 249 -16.67 20.01 6.22
CA ASP A 249 -17.65 20.97 5.67
C ASP A 249 -17.37 22.42 6.15
N LEU A 250 -16.12 22.79 6.24
CA LEU A 250 -15.65 24.13 6.58
C LEU A 250 -15.10 24.82 5.33
N ALA A 251 -15.93 24.92 4.32
CA ALA A 251 -15.55 25.26 2.95
C ALA A 251 -14.65 26.48 2.80
N GLN A 252 -14.87 27.53 3.59
CA GLN A 252 -14.07 28.74 3.49
C GLN A 252 -12.63 28.54 3.95
N LEU A 253 -12.42 27.81 5.06
CA LEU A 253 -11.09 27.49 5.58
C LEU A 253 -10.37 26.49 4.68
N MET A 254 -11.07 25.44 4.25
CA MET A 254 -10.51 24.40 3.40
C MET A 254 -10.19 24.91 2.00
N SER A 255 -11.01 25.82 1.46
CA SER A 255 -10.74 26.52 0.21
C SER A 255 -9.41 27.31 0.27
N MET A 256 -9.13 27.98 1.38
CA MET A 256 -7.87 28.70 1.55
C MET A 256 -6.64 27.78 1.56
N LYS A 257 -6.81 26.54 2.00
CA LYS A 257 -5.73 25.53 2.09
C LYS A 257 -5.56 24.74 0.80
N SER A 258 -6.65 24.32 0.17
CA SER A 258 -6.64 23.53 -1.07
C SER A 258 -6.31 24.36 -2.32
N GLY A 259 -6.45 25.68 -2.24
CA GLY A 259 -6.33 26.59 -3.37
C GLY A 259 -7.56 26.63 -4.28
N PHE A 260 -8.65 25.93 -3.93
CA PHE A 260 -9.91 25.99 -4.66
C PHE A 260 -10.77 27.17 -4.20
N PRO A 261 -11.46 27.88 -5.10
CA PRO A 261 -12.45 28.89 -4.68
C PRO A 261 -13.57 28.26 -3.83
N PRO A 262 -14.07 28.95 -2.76
CA PRO A 262 -15.09 28.39 -1.87
C PRO A 262 -16.32 27.79 -2.58
N PRO A 263 -16.91 28.41 -3.63
CA PRO A 263 -18.04 27.80 -4.34
C PRO A 263 -17.69 26.48 -5.04
N LEU A 264 -16.44 26.34 -5.55
CA LEU A 264 -15.99 25.11 -6.18
C LEU A 264 -15.76 24.02 -5.14
N TYR A 265 -15.18 24.38 -3.99
CA TYR A 265 -14.99 23.44 -2.89
C TYR A 265 -16.32 22.88 -2.39
N ASN A 266 -17.30 23.73 -2.11
CA ASN A 266 -18.66 23.31 -1.73
C ASN A 266 -19.29 22.38 -2.78
N TYR A 267 -19.19 22.75 -4.06
CA TYR A 267 -19.71 21.91 -5.13
C TYR A 267 -19.07 20.51 -5.13
N ILE A 268 -17.76 20.44 -4.95
CA ILE A 268 -17.02 19.16 -4.89
C ILE A 268 -17.52 18.32 -3.70
N ILE A 269 -17.60 18.90 -2.50
CA ILE A 269 -18.08 18.17 -1.31
C ILE A 269 -19.51 17.67 -1.51
N ASP A 270 -20.42 18.54 -1.92
CA ASP A 270 -21.84 18.20 -2.03
C ASP A 270 -22.15 17.16 -3.11
N THR A 271 -21.31 17.09 -4.14
CA THR A 271 -21.57 16.23 -5.31
C THR A 271 -20.71 14.97 -5.36
N HIS A 272 -19.59 14.92 -4.62
CA HIS A 272 -18.61 13.84 -4.76
C HIS A 272 -18.23 13.15 -3.44
N HIS A 273 -18.41 13.80 -2.29
CA HIS A 273 -17.82 13.36 -1.03
C HIS A 273 -18.82 13.24 0.13
N THR A 274 -18.34 12.69 1.24
CA THR A 274 -19.11 12.53 2.49
C THR A 274 -18.72 13.64 3.48
N PRO A 275 -19.62 14.61 3.79
CA PRO A 275 -19.37 15.57 4.87
C PRO A 275 -19.26 14.88 6.23
N HIS A 276 -18.54 15.49 7.18
CA HIS A 276 -18.27 14.89 8.50
C HIS A 276 -19.53 14.51 9.30
N PHE A 277 -20.58 15.34 9.27
CA PHE A 277 -21.85 15.00 9.94
C PHE A 277 -22.54 13.80 9.27
N ALA A 278 -22.45 13.66 7.94
CA ALA A 278 -23.01 12.54 7.21
C ALA A 278 -22.21 11.23 7.46
N ALA A 279 -20.92 11.31 7.73
CA ALA A 279 -20.13 10.18 8.22
C ALA A 279 -20.70 9.67 9.57
N GLY A 280 -21.05 10.58 10.49
CA GLY A 280 -21.74 10.25 11.74
C GLY A 280 -23.08 9.54 11.53
N TYR A 281 -23.84 9.94 10.51
CA TYR A 281 -25.09 9.24 10.14
C TYR A 281 -24.82 7.84 9.59
N LEU A 282 -23.82 7.63 8.73
CA LEU A 282 -23.42 6.30 8.27
C LEU A 282 -23.02 5.40 9.44
N PHE A 283 -22.22 5.90 10.38
CA PHE A 283 -21.82 5.13 11.58
C PHE A 283 -23.03 4.72 12.41
N LYS A 284 -24.03 5.59 12.56
CA LYS A 284 -25.28 5.27 13.26
C LYS A 284 -26.04 4.13 12.59
N GLU A 285 -26.24 4.21 11.28
CA GLU A 285 -27.04 3.24 10.52
C GLU A 285 -26.32 1.88 10.40
N ILE A 286 -24.99 1.85 10.37
CA ILE A 286 -24.15 0.66 10.24
C ILE A 286 -23.83 0.05 11.61
N ASN A 287 -23.60 0.88 12.61
CA ASN A 287 -23.22 0.54 13.99
C ASN A 287 -21.99 -0.40 14.06
N PRO A 288 -20.83 -0.03 13.49
CA PRO A 288 -19.62 -0.84 13.52
C PRO A 288 -19.03 -0.88 14.95
N ARG A 289 -18.12 -1.84 15.22
CA ARG A 289 -17.33 -1.82 16.48
C ARG A 289 -16.44 -0.62 16.58
N ILE A 290 -15.91 -0.16 15.43
CA ILE A 290 -15.18 1.11 15.30
C ILE A 290 -15.51 1.78 13.95
N GLY A 291 -15.90 3.05 14.00
CA GLY A 291 -16.01 3.92 12.84
C GLY A 291 -14.73 4.74 12.66
N MET A 292 -14.23 4.78 11.45
CA MET A 292 -13.05 5.57 11.12
C MET A 292 -13.30 6.44 9.90
N ALA A 293 -12.60 7.58 9.84
CA ALA A 293 -12.63 8.47 8.69
C ALA A 293 -11.21 8.78 8.22
N THR A 294 -11.03 8.74 6.91
CA THR A 294 -9.76 9.05 6.22
C THR A 294 -10.03 9.85 4.95
N HIS A 295 -9.08 9.99 4.05
CA HIS A 295 -9.20 10.77 2.83
C HIS A 295 -9.64 12.21 3.12
N MET A 296 -8.93 12.85 4.04
CA MET A 296 -9.25 14.21 4.50
C MET A 296 -7.98 15.02 4.70
N GLU A 297 -8.06 16.30 4.48
CA GLU A 297 -7.03 17.21 4.95
C GLU A 297 -7.11 17.30 6.48
N TYR A 298 -6.32 16.47 7.17
CA TYR A 298 -6.36 16.43 8.64
C TYR A 298 -5.83 17.72 9.25
N GLU A 299 -6.62 18.32 10.11
CA GLU A 299 -6.31 19.56 10.79
C GLU A 299 -6.68 19.44 12.28
N PRO A 300 -5.71 19.22 13.17
CA PRO A 300 -5.98 19.02 14.60
C PRO A 300 -6.77 20.15 15.26
N ALA A 301 -6.67 21.37 14.74
CA ALA A 301 -7.44 22.50 15.24
C ALA A 301 -8.95 22.37 15.02
N LEU A 302 -9.38 21.48 14.13
CA LEU A 302 -10.78 21.23 13.78
C LEU A 302 -11.35 19.95 14.41
N ASP A 303 -10.53 19.16 15.10
CA ASP A 303 -10.96 17.85 15.62
C ASP A 303 -12.21 17.94 16.48
N ALA A 304 -12.27 18.92 17.38
CA ALA A 304 -13.41 19.07 18.27
C ALA A 304 -14.72 19.35 17.51
N GLU A 305 -14.66 20.15 16.44
CA GLU A 305 -15.81 20.50 15.61
C GLU A 305 -16.26 19.33 14.74
N VAL A 306 -15.32 18.65 14.11
CA VAL A 306 -15.57 17.45 13.31
C VAL A 306 -16.17 16.34 14.18
N ILE A 307 -15.60 16.07 15.35
CA ILE A 307 -16.13 15.10 16.30
C ILE A 307 -17.53 15.50 16.76
N ALA A 308 -17.77 16.77 17.07
CA ALA A 308 -19.10 17.24 17.46
C ALA A 308 -20.13 16.99 16.35
N GLY A 309 -19.77 17.20 15.07
CA GLY A 309 -20.63 16.90 13.94
C GLY A 309 -20.97 15.40 13.86
N ILE A 310 -20.00 14.52 14.00
CA ILE A 310 -20.21 13.06 14.05
C ILE A 310 -21.12 12.67 15.22
N ARG A 311 -20.87 13.25 16.40
CA ARG A 311 -21.63 13.00 17.63
C ARG A 311 -23.09 13.48 17.58
N THR A 312 -23.48 14.27 16.59
CA THR A 312 -24.90 14.58 16.38
C THR A 312 -25.72 13.34 16.03
N HIS A 313 -25.08 12.27 15.53
CA HIS A 313 -25.75 11.07 15.08
C HIS A 313 -25.30 9.80 15.79
N TRP A 314 -24.04 9.69 16.23
CA TRP A 314 -23.46 8.45 16.72
C TRP A 314 -22.44 8.67 17.85
N ASP A 315 -22.59 7.91 18.95
CA ASP A 315 -21.76 7.99 20.14
C ASP A 315 -20.76 6.82 20.31
N GLY A 316 -20.65 5.94 19.29
CA GLY A 316 -19.75 4.80 19.33
C GLY A 316 -18.27 5.18 19.23
N LEU A 317 -17.40 4.19 19.13
CA LEU A 317 -15.97 4.39 19.04
C LEU A 317 -15.59 4.97 17.65
N PHE A 318 -15.15 6.21 17.65
CA PHE A 318 -14.67 6.91 16.45
C PHE A 318 -13.20 7.29 16.59
N VAL A 319 -12.42 7.08 15.53
CA VAL A 319 -11.01 7.48 15.43
C VAL A 319 -10.72 8.01 14.02
N PHE A 320 -9.90 9.04 13.91
CA PHE A 320 -9.38 9.49 12.63
C PHE A 320 -8.38 8.48 12.06
N GLY A 321 -8.54 8.11 10.81
CA GLY A 321 -7.53 7.42 9.99
C GLY A 321 -6.52 8.39 9.37
N ALA A 322 -6.21 9.48 10.07
CA ALA A 322 -5.32 10.55 9.69
C ALA A 322 -4.70 11.20 10.95
N PRO A 323 -3.49 11.79 10.89
CA PRO A 323 -2.57 11.73 9.75
C PRO A 323 -2.11 10.29 9.46
N ASP A 324 -1.26 10.09 8.44
CA ASP A 324 -0.77 8.76 8.06
C ASP A 324 -0.24 7.95 9.23
N VAL A 325 -0.20 6.64 9.02
CA VAL A 325 0.32 5.60 9.90
C VAL A 325 -0.48 5.36 11.19
N GLN A 326 -1.75 5.75 11.18
CA GLN A 326 -2.70 5.22 12.15
C GLN A 326 -2.91 3.73 11.91
N VAL A 327 -2.96 2.93 12.98
CA VAL A 327 -3.07 1.48 12.95
C VAL A 327 -4.24 1.02 13.80
N VAL A 328 -5.06 0.14 13.24
CA VAL A 328 -6.15 -0.54 13.96
C VAL A 328 -5.87 -2.03 14.01
N ASN A 329 -5.92 -2.60 15.18
CA ASN A 329 -5.87 -4.05 15.36
C ASN A 329 -7.24 -4.56 15.78
N VAL A 330 -7.64 -5.67 15.19
CA VAL A 330 -8.96 -6.27 15.42
C VAL A 330 -8.80 -7.75 15.69
N THR A 331 -9.42 -8.20 16.75
CA THR A 331 -9.67 -9.61 17.06
C THR A 331 -11.16 -9.80 17.35
N LYS A 332 -11.61 -11.04 17.51
CA LYS A 332 -13.00 -11.30 17.92
C LYS A 332 -13.36 -10.62 19.24
N ASP A 333 -12.40 -10.50 20.15
CA ASP A 333 -12.62 -10.02 21.51
C ASP A 333 -12.31 -8.53 21.70
N ALA A 334 -11.47 -7.94 20.86
CA ALA A 334 -10.97 -6.58 21.04
C ALA A 334 -10.75 -5.81 19.73
N VAL A 335 -10.87 -4.49 19.84
CA VAL A 335 -10.42 -3.51 18.83
C VAL A 335 -9.60 -2.47 19.57
N TRP A 336 -8.42 -2.13 19.04
CA TRP A 336 -7.61 -1.04 19.60
C TRP A 336 -6.86 -0.31 18.50
N THR A 337 -6.53 0.95 18.76
CA THR A 337 -5.84 1.82 17.81
C THR A 337 -4.47 2.20 18.33
N ARG A 338 -3.54 2.37 17.40
CA ARG A 338 -2.16 2.77 17.69
C ARG A 338 -1.65 3.69 16.59
N GLU A 339 -0.60 4.42 16.88
CA GLU A 339 0.18 5.17 15.90
C GLU A 339 1.48 4.40 15.60
N ALA A 340 1.82 4.22 14.34
CA ALA A 340 3.08 3.60 13.98
C ALA A 340 4.24 4.60 14.13
N VAL A 341 5.30 4.14 14.79
CA VAL A 341 6.57 4.88 14.89
C VAL A 341 7.49 4.39 13.77
N LEU A 342 7.53 5.16 12.69
CA LEU A 342 8.33 4.80 11.53
C LEU A 342 9.80 5.18 11.71
N PRO A 343 10.76 4.36 11.22
CA PRO A 343 12.15 4.75 11.16
C PRO A 343 12.35 5.85 10.11
N GLU A 344 13.27 6.79 10.36
CA GLU A 344 13.63 7.83 9.38
C GLU A 344 14.22 7.24 8.10
N LEU A 345 14.96 6.14 8.24
CA LEU A 345 15.52 5.37 7.14
C LEU A 345 14.78 4.05 7.06
N GLY A 346 13.76 3.99 6.21
CA GLY A 346 13.07 2.74 5.90
C GLY A 346 14.04 1.78 5.19
N ASN A 347 14.28 0.63 5.79
CA ASN A 347 14.97 -0.46 5.11
C ASN A 347 13.92 -1.48 4.69
N ALA A 348 13.98 -1.91 3.43
CA ALA A 348 13.19 -3.05 3.00
C ALA A 348 13.46 -4.23 3.95
N SER A 349 12.41 -4.74 4.57
CA SER A 349 12.51 -5.93 5.42
C SER A 349 13.05 -7.09 4.61
N ARG A 350 13.93 -7.89 5.23
CA ARG A 350 14.35 -9.15 4.64
C ARG A 350 13.25 -10.18 4.83
N LEU A 351 12.96 -10.89 3.74
CA LEU A 351 12.01 -11.99 3.79
C LEU A 351 12.56 -13.13 4.65
N THR A 352 11.74 -13.66 5.52
CA THR A 352 12.00 -14.97 6.14
C THR A 352 11.87 -16.07 5.08
N PRO A 353 12.43 -17.27 5.30
CA PRO A 353 12.26 -18.41 4.38
C PRO A 353 10.80 -18.70 4.03
N ALA A 354 9.92 -18.68 5.02
CA ALA A 354 8.48 -18.90 4.81
C ALA A 354 7.85 -17.79 3.95
N GLN A 355 8.26 -16.55 4.15
CA GLN A 355 7.80 -15.43 3.34
C GLN A 355 8.32 -15.50 1.90
N VAL A 356 9.55 -15.96 1.67
CA VAL A 356 10.08 -16.19 0.32
C VAL A 356 9.25 -17.24 -0.42
N LEU A 357 8.98 -18.38 0.22
CA LEU A 357 8.13 -19.44 -0.36
C LEU A 357 6.73 -18.90 -0.70
N LYS A 358 6.12 -18.18 0.23
CA LYS A 358 4.81 -17.57 0.04
C LYS A 358 4.83 -16.52 -1.08
N ALA A 359 5.82 -15.64 -1.10
CA ALA A 359 5.93 -14.58 -2.11
C ALA A 359 6.11 -15.15 -3.52
N ALA A 360 6.90 -16.22 -3.64
CA ALA A 360 7.15 -16.88 -4.91
C ALA A 360 6.08 -17.91 -5.29
N GLU A 361 5.11 -18.18 -4.41
CA GLU A 361 4.12 -19.28 -4.55
C GLU A 361 4.79 -20.65 -4.83
N LEU A 362 5.90 -20.90 -4.14
CA LEU A 362 6.68 -22.11 -4.26
C LEU A 362 6.47 -23.02 -3.06
N ASP A 363 6.47 -24.32 -3.29
CA ASP A 363 6.43 -25.34 -2.22
C ASP A 363 7.78 -25.50 -1.55
N GLU A 364 8.88 -25.26 -2.29
CA GLU A 364 10.24 -25.32 -1.77
C GLU A 364 11.12 -24.21 -2.38
N ILE A 365 12.18 -23.85 -1.65
CA ILE A 365 13.15 -22.87 -2.11
C ILE A 365 14.07 -23.51 -3.15
N PRO A 366 14.21 -22.93 -4.36
CA PRO A 366 15.14 -23.40 -5.36
C PRO A 366 16.58 -23.41 -4.82
N ASP A 367 17.37 -24.39 -5.21
CA ASP A 367 18.79 -24.46 -4.83
C ASP A 367 19.61 -23.33 -5.43
N VAL A 368 19.29 -22.97 -6.67
CA VAL A 368 20.06 -21.98 -7.45
C VAL A 368 19.13 -21.12 -8.30
N PHE A 369 19.29 -19.81 -8.24
CA PHE A 369 18.85 -18.89 -9.28
C PHE A 369 20.00 -18.60 -10.22
N GLU A 370 19.79 -18.79 -11.52
CA GLU A 370 20.73 -18.37 -12.56
C GLU A 370 20.30 -17.03 -13.12
N PHE A 371 21.16 -16.04 -12.97
CA PHE A 371 21.01 -14.79 -13.69
C PHE A 371 21.65 -14.92 -15.07
N PRO A 372 21.04 -14.37 -16.12
CA PRO A 372 21.64 -14.37 -17.45
C PRO A 372 23.01 -13.64 -17.41
N PRO A 373 23.90 -13.89 -18.36
CA PRO A 373 25.14 -13.15 -18.46
C PRO A 373 24.84 -11.65 -18.60
N VAL A 374 25.47 -10.84 -17.74
CA VAL A 374 25.37 -9.38 -17.87
C VAL A 374 26.46 -8.93 -18.81
N ASN A 375 26.07 -8.44 -20.00
CA ASN A 375 26.98 -7.82 -20.94
C ASN A 375 26.99 -6.32 -20.68
N PHE A 376 28.13 -5.80 -20.25
CA PHE A 376 28.32 -4.35 -20.23
C PHE A 376 28.49 -3.85 -21.67
N PRO A 377 28.09 -2.60 -21.96
CA PRO A 377 28.23 -2.02 -23.30
C PRO A 377 29.69 -2.11 -23.79
N ARG A 378 29.87 -2.73 -24.94
CA ARG A 378 31.19 -2.74 -25.62
C ARG A 378 31.45 -1.38 -26.26
N GLU A 379 32.69 -1.11 -26.55
CA GLU A 379 33.08 0.13 -27.22
C GLU A 379 32.32 0.35 -28.54
N GLU A 380 32.07 -0.72 -29.29
CA GLU A 380 31.30 -0.70 -30.53
C GLU A 380 29.84 -0.29 -30.29
N GLN A 381 29.19 -0.84 -29.25
CA GLN A 381 27.82 -0.49 -28.84
C GLN A 381 27.75 0.96 -28.34
N ARG A 382 28.74 1.43 -27.59
CA ARG A 382 28.83 2.80 -27.18
C ARG A 382 28.95 3.76 -28.38
N ILE A 383 29.78 3.40 -29.35
CA ILE A 383 29.94 4.19 -30.59
C ILE A 383 28.63 4.20 -31.38
N GLU A 384 27.95 3.08 -31.51
CA GLU A 384 26.67 2.96 -32.16
C GLU A 384 25.63 3.85 -31.46
N TYR A 385 25.50 3.72 -30.16
CA TYR A 385 24.60 4.57 -29.36
C TYR A 385 24.86 6.06 -29.51
N LEU A 386 26.15 6.49 -29.48
CA LEU A 386 26.51 7.90 -29.68
C LEU A 386 26.14 8.39 -31.09
N ARG A 387 26.21 7.52 -32.10
CA ARG A 387 25.76 7.84 -33.48
C ARG A 387 24.25 7.95 -33.58
N GLU A 388 23.51 7.06 -32.92
CA GLU A 388 22.05 7.11 -32.88
C GLU A 388 21.51 8.42 -32.30
N ILE A 389 22.19 8.96 -31.30
CA ILE A 389 21.82 10.23 -30.67
C ILE A 389 22.55 11.46 -31.33
N GLU A 390 23.08 11.28 -32.54
CA GLU A 390 23.75 12.31 -33.32
C GLU A 390 24.98 12.97 -32.64
N ILE A 391 25.65 12.22 -31.77
CA ILE A 391 26.87 12.67 -31.09
C ILE A 391 28.09 12.05 -31.79
N ASP A 392 29.07 12.92 -32.18
CA ASP A 392 30.31 12.48 -32.80
C ASP A 392 31.16 11.66 -31.82
N PRO A 393 31.33 10.34 -32.03
CA PRO A 393 32.08 9.48 -31.11
C PRO A 393 33.54 9.87 -30.92
N SER A 394 34.16 10.55 -31.91
CA SER A 394 35.57 10.96 -31.83
C SER A 394 35.85 12.04 -30.79
N LYS A 395 34.82 12.72 -30.31
CA LYS A 395 34.90 13.76 -29.27
C LYS A 395 34.85 13.20 -27.84
N TYR A 396 34.57 11.93 -27.69
CA TYR A 396 34.43 11.27 -26.40
C TYR A 396 35.54 10.26 -26.19
N THR A 397 36.27 10.41 -25.10
CA THR A 397 37.24 9.40 -24.66
C THR A 397 36.64 8.43 -23.69
N PRO A 398 37.18 7.19 -23.55
CA PRO A 398 36.68 6.22 -22.60
C PRO A 398 36.47 6.71 -21.18
N LYS A 399 37.27 7.65 -20.71
CA LYS A 399 37.14 8.24 -19.38
C LYS A 399 36.00 9.27 -19.24
N ASP A 400 35.48 9.78 -20.35
CA ASP A 400 34.35 10.70 -20.34
C ASP A 400 33.01 9.95 -20.16
N VAL A 401 33.04 8.65 -20.42
CA VAL A 401 31.90 7.74 -20.23
C VAL A 401 32.37 6.61 -19.32
N GLN A 402 32.03 6.65 -18.05
CA GLN A 402 32.46 5.67 -17.01
C GLN A 402 32.09 4.22 -17.29
N ARG A 403 31.58 3.89 -18.46
CA ARG A 403 30.98 2.61 -18.83
C ARG A 403 31.72 1.87 -19.93
N ASP A 404 32.92 2.31 -20.27
CA ASP A 404 33.73 1.70 -21.34
C ASP A 404 34.36 0.38 -20.95
N LEU A 405 33.95 -0.17 -19.84
CA LEU A 405 34.40 -1.48 -19.40
C LEU A 405 33.60 -2.55 -20.13
N VAL A 406 34.23 -3.12 -21.11
CA VAL A 406 33.75 -4.34 -21.75
C VAL A 406 34.10 -5.51 -20.82
N LEU A 407 33.15 -5.91 -20.00
CA LEU A 407 33.23 -7.12 -19.21
C LEU A 407 32.07 -8.03 -19.58
N GLU A 408 32.39 -9.11 -20.32
CA GLU A 408 31.49 -10.25 -20.33
C GLU A 408 31.65 -10.97 -18.99
N MET A 409 30.63 -10.89 -18.17
CA MET A 409 30.60 -11.68 -16.96
C MET A 409 29.88 -13.01 -17.22
N PRO A 410 30.43 -14.13 -16.74
CA PRO A 410 29.71 -15.39 -16.80
C PRO A 410 28.37 -15.26 -16.02
N PRO A 411 27.39 -16.13 -16.32
CA PRO A 411 26.14 -16.16 -15.54
C PRO A 411 26.43 -16.16 -14.04
N VAL A 412 25.82 -15.25 -13.32
CA VAL A 412 25.95 -15.22 -11.87
C VAL A 412 24.99 -16.22 -11.29
N ARG A 413 25.50 -17.21 -10.58
CA ARG A 413 24.69 -18.22 -9.90
C ARG A 413 24.60 -17.88 -8.43
N PHE A 414 23.38 -17.63 -7.97
CA PHE A 414 23.10 -17.48 -6.54
C PHE A 414 22.52 -18.76 -5.98
N ASN A 415 23.24 -19.35 -5.04
CA ASN A 415 22.68 -20.44 -4.25
C ASN A 415 21.82 -19.87 -3.15
N VAL A 416 20.51 -19.91 -3.35
CA VAL A 416 19.53 -19.30 -2.45
C VAL A 416 19.58 -19.91 -1.06
N ARG A 417 19.76 -21.24 -0.95
CA ARG A 417 19.90 -21.91 0.37
C ARG A 417 21.13 -21.43 1.12
N GLN A 418 22.28 -21.26 0.43
CA GLN A 418 23.48 -20.73 1.07
C GLN A 418 23.32 -19.28 1.51
N MET A 419 22.65 -18.45 0.69
CA MET A 419 22.36 -17.07 1.08
C MET A 419 21.47 -17.02 2.31
N MET A 420 20.41 -17.84 2.36
CA MET A 420 19.50 -17.90 3.50
C MET A 420 20.18 -18.46 4.76
N ALA A 421 21.00 -19.49 4.62
CA ALA A 421 21.81 -20.01 5.73
C ALA A 421 22.80 -18.96 6.27
N ALA A 422 23.42 -18.17 5.38
CA ALA A 422 24.30 -17.07 5.79
C ALA A 422 23.51 -15.95 6.50
N GLN A 423 22.32 -15.63 6.02
CA GLN A 423 21.43 -14.67 6.68
C GLN A 423 21.02 -15.17 8.07
N GLN A 424 20.59 -16.44 8.18
CA GLN A 424 20.22 -17.03 9.46
C GLN A 424 21.38 -16.99 10.45
N LYS A 425 22.58 -17.36 10.00
CA LYS A 425 23.79 -17.30 10.84
C LYS A 425 24.09 -15.88 11.33
N MET A 426 23.96 -14.86 10.47
CA MET A 426 24.11 -13.46 10.87
C MET A 426 23.04 -13.01 11.87
N GLN A 427 21.87 -13.65 11.81
CA GLN A 427 20.76 -13.40 12.74
C GLN A 427 21.01 -14.05 14.11
N ASP A 428 21.57 -15.25 14.11
CA ASP A 428 21.85 -15.97 15.35
C ASP A 428 23.08 -15.40 16.11
N GLU A 429 23.96 -14.66 15.41
CA GLU A 429 25.17 -14.03 15.96
C GLU A 429 24.95 -12.56 16.37
N SER A 430 23.79 -11.93 16.05
CA SER A 430 23.41 -10.55 16.37
C SER A 430 22.45 -10.47 17.56
#